data_e9bc4763d0b61b44f78aea43dfa325fa
#
_entry.id   e9bc4763d0b61b44f78aea43dfa325fa
#
_cell.length_a   1.000
_cell.length_b   1.000
_cell.length_c   1.000
_cell.angle_alpha   90.00
_cell.angle_beta   90.00
_cell.angle_gamma   90.00
#
_symmetry.space_group_name_H-M   'P 1'
#
loop_
_entity.id
_entity.type
_entity.pdbx_description
1 polymer ?
#
loop_
_entity_poly.entity_id
_entity_poly.type
_entity_poly.pdbx_seq_one_letter_code
_entity_poly.pdbx_strand_id
1 'polypeptide(L)'
;MKICFIVSEFFGWGKYGGYGSATRVLAAELVRRGVAVTVVTPARGGQPAREEIDGVAVLSYPAHKVRTQFQLLRDVRADIYHSQEPSLGTWLARKAAPSSRHIVTCRDTRVSTDWLIEIRSWVLDGSFRTLLTLPYENNPLVRRAVRSADAVFCPNEFSRPLAQKKYRLPFTPGFLPNPVRPPSIPVQKAQHPTVCFVGRWDRRKRPELFFQLAKAFPAVHFIGLGQARTDKQTELLRRKYSGLPNLDLDGFVDQFSSDHLQQVLSRSWVLVNTALREGLPRSFLEAAAFKCAILSRVDPDGFASRFGRRVHNDDFAENLRLLLQGDWRRRGEEAHAYVSSKYGFEPSIHQHLETYHRYISRSHG
;
A
#
# COMPACT_ATOMS: atom_id res chain seq x y z
N MET A 1 14.77 0.11 -22.57
CA MET A 1 13.44 0.48 -22.08
C MET A 1 13.59 1.43 -20.90
N LYS A 2 12.88 2.56 -20.98
CA LYS A 2 12.86 3.58 -19.91
C LYS A 2 11.45 3.78 -19.41
N ILE A 3 11.23 3.67 -18.10
CA ILE A 3 9.92 3.79 -17.44
C ILE A 3 9.93 4.98 -16.50
N CYS A 4 8.87 5.79 -16.56
CA CYS A 4 8.60 6.85 -15.61
C CYS A 4 7.44 6.45 -14.70
N PHE A 5 7.67 6.23 -13.41
CA PHE A 5 6.62 6.07 -12.42
C PHE A 5 6.13 7.43 -11.91
N ILE A 6 4.82 7.59 -11.87
CA ILE A 6 4.14 8.73 -11.26
C ILE A 6 3.48 8.22 -9.98
N VAL A 7 3.95 8.69 -8.83
CA VAL A 7 3.51 8.20 -7.52
C VAL A 7 3.39 9.36 -6.53
N SER A 8 2.58 9.19 -5.50
CA SER A 8 2.33 10.23 -4.49
C SER A 8 3.42 10.37 -3.42
N GLU A 9 4.32 9.38 -3.31
CA GLU A 9 5.41 9.35 -2.34
C GLU A 9 6.50 8.36 -2.75
N PHE A 10 7.78 8.75 -2.55
CA PHE A 10 8.92 7.89 -2.76
C PHE A 10 10.12 8.48 -1.99
N PHE A 11 10.59 7.80 -0.94
CA PHE A 11 11.60 8.34 0.00
C PHE A 11 12.79 7.41 0.20
N GLY A 12 13.94 8.00 0.50
CA GLY A 12 15.15 7.29 0.93
C GLY A 12 15.18 6.91 2.41
N TRP A 13 14.39 7.56 3.25
CA TRP A 13 14.43 7.38 4.71
C TRP A 13 13.26 6.58 5.31
N GLY A 14 12.55 5.82 4.50
CA GLY A 14 11.63 4.79 4.98
C GLY A 14 10.23 5.19 5.44
N LYS A 15 9.87 6.47 5.55
CA LYS A 15 8.52 6.88 5.96
C LYS A 15 7.50 6.74 4.83
N TYR A 16 7.23 5.51 4.41
CA TYR A 16 6.32 5.20 3.30
C TYR A 16 4.91 4.86 3.76
N GLY A 17 3.91 5.30 2.99
CA GLY A 17 2.65 4.60 2.89
C GLY A 17 2.76 3.38 1.96
N GLY A 18 1.65 2.64 1.81
CA GLY A 18 1.63 1.43 0.97
C GLY A 18 2.01 1.67 -0.49
N TYR A 19 1.72 2.86 -1.03
CA TYR A 19 2.04 3.21 -2.43
C TYR A 19 3.53 3.38 -2.67
N GLY A 20 4.18 4.19 -1.82
CA GLY A 20 5.60 4.45 -1.93
C GLY A 20 6.42 3.18 -1.75
N SER A 21 6.10 2.41 -0.74
CA SER A 21 6.77 1.15 -0.44
C SER A 21 6.62 0.13 -1.57
N ALA A 22 5.41 -0.10 -2.10
CA ALA A 22 5.19 -1.02 -3.21
C ALA A 22 5.89 -0.57 -4.50
N THR A 23 5.88 0.76 -4.78
CA THR A 23 6.56 1.31 -5.96
C THR A 23 8.07 1.19 -5.82
N ARG A 24 8.65 1.41 -4.63
CA ARG A 24 10.10 1.26 -4.40
C ARG A 24 10.56 -0.18 -4.64
N VAL A 25 9.82 -1.17 -4.10
CA VAL A 25 10.12 -2.58 -4.32
C VAL A 25 10.11 -2.94 -5.81
N LEU A 26 9.09 -2.50 -6.54
CA LEU A 26 8.97 -2.75 -7.98
C LEU A 26 10.07 -2.02 -8.77
N ALA A 27 10.29 -0.73 -8.50
CA ALA A 27 11.25 0.11 -9.21
C ALA A 27 12.68 -0.40 -9.07
N ALA A 28 13.11 -0.70 -7.84
CA ALA A 28 14.43 -1.24 -7.56
C ALA A 28 14.68 -2.57 -8.28
N GLU A 29 13.68 -3.46 -8.32
CA GLU A 29 13.81 -4.74 -9.01
C GLU A 29 13.89 -4.57 -10.54
N LEU A 30 13.13 -3.64 -11.12
CA LEU A 30 13.20 -3.33 -12.53
C LEU A 30 14.58 -2.78 -12.92
N VAL A 31 15.16 -1.90 -12.08
CA VAL A 31 16.54 -1.40 -12.27
C VAL A 31 17.53 -2.55 -12.23
N ARG A 32 17.43 -3.46 -11.26
CA ARG A 32 18.30 -4.65 -11.15
C ARG A 32 18.24 -5.54 -12.41
N ARG A 33 17.11 -5.49 -13.14
CA ARG A 33 16.91 -6.21 -14.42
C ARG A 33 17.25 -5.38 -15.65
N GLY A 34 17.94 -4.27 -15.50
CA GLY A 34 18.43 -3.45 -16.61
C GLY A 34 17.41 -2.49 -17.21
N VAL A 35 16.28 -2.24 -16.53
CA VAL A 35 15.30 -1.23 -16.95
C VAL A 35 15.68 0.13 -16.35
N ALA A 36 15.79 1.17 -17.17
CA ALA A 36 15.97 2.52 -16.67
C ALA A 36 14.68 3.04 -16.04
N VAL A 37 14.69 3.29 -14.73
CA VAL A 37 13.50 3.75 -13.99
C VAL A 37 13.71 5.16 -13.44
N THR A 38 12.76 6.04 -13.73
CA THR A 38 12.65 7.37 -13.12
C THR A 38 11.34 7.48 -12.36
N VAL A 39 11.35 8.05 -11.17
CA VAL A 39 10.17 8.35 -10.37
C VAL A 39 9.93 9.84 -10.34
N VAL A 40 8.71 10.29 -10.62
CA VAL A 40 8.27 11.68 -10.45
C VAL A 40 7.24 11.73 -9.33
N THR A 41 7.56 12.47 -8.25
CA THR A 41 6.77 12.48 -7.00
C THR A 41 6.68 13.89 -6.40
N PRO A 42 5.59 14.24 -5.68
CA PRO A 42 5.57 15.45 -4.88
C PRO A 42 6.60 15.35 -3.74
N ALA A 43 7.40 16.40 -3.56
CA ALA A 43 8.37 16.48 -2.47
C ALA A 43 7.68 16.40 -1.10
N ARG A 44 8.25 15.64 -0.20
CA ARG A 44 7.81 15.47 1.18
C ARG A 44 8.96 15.86 2.12
N GLY A 45 8.66 16.52 3.23
CA GLY A 45 9.54 16.99 4.30
C GLY A 45 11.04 16.72 4.12
N GLY A 46 11.83 17.67 3.63
CA GLY A 46 13.27 17.52 3.44
C GLY A 46 13.71 16.72 2.21
N GLN A 47 12.82 16.17 1.39
CA GLN A 47 13.20 15.44 0.18
C GLN A 47 13.86 16.37 -0.85
N PRO A 48 15.07 16.06 -1.36
CA PRO A 48 15.73 16.88 -2.37
C PRO A 48 15.00 16.82 -3.70
N ALA A 49 15.20 17.83 -4.56
CA ALA A 49 14.56 17.89 -5.88
C ALA A 49 15.01 16.74 -6.80
N ARG A 50 16.23 16.20 -6.58
CA ARG A 50 16.77 15.05 -7.29
C ARG A 50 17.60 14.22 -6.32
N GLU A 51 17.37 12.92 -6.35
CA GLU A 51 18.13 11.92 -5.59
C GLU A 51 18.13 10.58 -6.33
N GLU A 52 18.97 9.67 -5.90
CA GLU A 52 18.96 8.28 -6.36
C GLU A 52 18.66 7.36 -5.16
N ILE A 53 17.72 6.46 -5.32
CA ILE A 53 17.31 5.51 -4.29
C ILE A 53 17.26 4.12 -4.91
N ASP A 54 18.12 3.19 -4.44
CA ASP A 54 18.20 1.81 -4.95
C ASP A 54 18.43 1.77 -6.49
N GLY A 55 19.24 2.69 -7.03
CA GLY A 55 19.49 2.84 -8.47
C GLY A 55 18.36 3.51 -9.25
N VAL A 56 17.29 3.95 -8.58
CA VAL A 56 16.16 4.64 -9.18
C VAL A 56 16.36 6.15 -9.14
N ALA A 57 16.29 6.81 -10.28
CA ALA A 57 16.31 8.27 -10.35
C ALA A 57 15.00 8.86 -9.82
N VAL A 58 15.03 9.62 -8.73
CA VAL A 58 13.87 10.24 -8.10
C VAL A 58 13.87 11.75 -8.34
N LEU A 59 12.83 12.25 -8.97
CA LEU A 59 12.61 13.67 -9.25
C LEU A 59 11.42 14.16 -8.44
N SER A 60 11.66 15.03 -7.49
CA SER A 60 10.61 15.58 -6.63
C SER A 60 10.28 17.03 -6.97
N TYR A 61 9.03 17.42 -6.76
CA TYR A 61 8.54 18.77 -7.02
C TYR A 61 7.64 19.25 -5.87
N PRO A 62 7.60 20.56 -5.57
CA PRO A 62 6.64 21.11 -4.62
C PRO A 62 5.21 20.83 -5.08
N ALA A 63 4.38 20.21 -4.24
CA ALA A 63 3.04 19.71 -4.61
C ALA A 63 2.11 20.79 -5.22
N HIS A 64 2.31 22.06 -4.88
CA HIS A 64 1.58 23.19 -5.43
C HIS A 64 2.10 23.68 -6.79
N LYS A 65 3.28 23.25 -7.25
CA LYS A 65 3.90 23.69 -8.50
C LYS A 65 3.62 22.73 -9.66
N VAL A 66 2.39 22.74 -10.17
CA VAL A 66 1.93 21.90 -11.31
C VAL A 66 2.81 22.10 -12.56
N ARG A 67 3.28 23.34 -12.82
CA ARG A 67 4.16 23.64 -13.96
C ARG A 67 5.51 22.90 -13.85
N THR A 68 6.09 22.83 -12.65
CA THR A 68 7.32 22.06 -12.41
C THR A 68 7.09 20.58 -12.65
N GLN A 69 5.98 20.01 -12.17
CA GLN A 69 5.60 18.63 -12.44
C GLN A 69 5.52 18.35 -13.95
N PHE A 70 4.86 19.22 -14.70
CA PHE A 70 4.74 19.11 -16.15
C PHE A 70 6.10 19.11 -16.85
N GLN A 71 6.99 20.04 -16.48
CA GLN A 71 8.34 20.13 -17.03
C GLN A 71 9.14 18.86 -16.75
N LEU A 72 9.16 18.37 -15.51
CA LEU A 72 9.84 17.12 -15.16
C LEU A 72 9.34 15.96 -15.99
N LEU A 73 8.01 15.80 -16.10
CA LEU A 73 7.41 14.73 -16.90
C LEU A 73 7.81 14.80 -18.38
N ARG A 74 7.90 16.01 -18.95
CA ARG A 74 8.34 16.21 -20.33
C ARG A 74 9.82 15.87 -20.51
N ASP A 75 10.66 16.27 -19.56
CA ASP A 75 12.13 16.15 -19.67
C ASP A 75 12.64 14.73 -19.39
N VAL A 76 11.83 13.88 -18.71
CA VAL A 76 12.15 12.46 -18.47
C VAL A 76 12.28 11.66 -19.78
N ARG A 77 11.47 11.93 -20.79
CA ARG A 77 11.48 11.22 -22.10
C ARG A 77 11.48 9.70 -21.92
N ALA A 78 10.50 9.16 -21.19
CA ALA A 78 10.34 7.74 -20.99
C ALA A 78 9.53 7.08 -22.13
N ASP A 79 9.79 5.81 -22.41
CA ASP A 79 9.00 4.99 -23.33
C ASP A 79 7.60 4.76 -22.76
N ILE A 80 7.52 4.54 -21.45
CA ILE A 80 6.28 4.30 -20.70
C ILE A 80 6.20 5.25 -19.51
N TYR A 81 5.05 5.91 -19.37
CA TYR A 81 4.63 6.61 -18.16
C TYR A 81 3.60 5.76 -17.43
N HIS A 82 3.96 5.25 -16.26
CA HIS A 82 3.09 4.39 -15.47
C HIS A 82 2.65 5.12 -14.18
N SER A 83 1.40 5.59 -14.18
CA SER A 83 0.78 6.17 -12.98
C SER A 83 0.41 5.07 -12.00
N GLN A 84 1.03 5.10 -10.82
CA GLN A 84 0.82 4.10 -9.76
C GLN A 84 -0.48 4.34 -8.95
N GLU A 85 -1.14 5.46 -9.19
CA GLU A 85 -2.51 5.80 -8.80
C GLU A 85 -3.00 6.92 -9.72
N PRO A 86 -4.26 6.91 -10.18
CA PRO A 86 -4.83 7.98 -10.98
C PRO A 86 -4.81 9.32 -10.25
N SER A 87 -4.23 10.34 -10.86
CA SER A 87 -4.09 11.67 -10.29
C SER A 87 -3.97 12.73 -11.39
N LEU A 88 -3.92 14.01 -11.02
CA LEU A 88 -3.61 15.08 -11.96
C LEU A 88 -2.28 14.83 -12.69
N GLY A 89 -1.30 14.19 -12.02
CA GLY A 89 -0.03 13.77 -12.63
C GLY A 89 -0.22 12.82 -13.81
N THR A 90 -1.23 11.95 -13.79
CA THR A 90 -1.60 11.08 -14.93
C THR A 90 -1.99 11.89 -16.15
N TRP A 91 -2.81 12.94 -15.95
CA TRP A 91 -3.23 13.82 -17.04
C TRP A 91 -2.06 14.67 -17.56
N LEU A 92 -1.23 15.19 -16.65
CA LEU A 92 -0.05 15.99 -17.02
C LEU A 92 0.94 15.16 -17.83
N ALA A 93 1.19 13.91 -17.48
CA ALA A 93 2.07 13.02 -18.24
C ALA A 93 1.57 12.80 -19.67
N ARG A 94 0.26 12.56 -19.84
CA ARG A 94 -0.35 12.45 -21.17
C ARG A 94 -0.15 13.69 -22.03
N LYS A 95 -0.15 14.87 -21.41
CA LYS A 95 0.08 16.15 -22.09
C LYS A 95 1.56 16.43 -22.36
N ALA A 96 2.42 16.03 -21.43
CA ALA A 96 3.87 16.26 -21.51
C ALA A 96 4.56 15.32 -22.52
N ALA A 97 4.06 14.09 -22.66
CA ALA A 97 4.63 13.05 -23.51
C ALA A 97 3.53 12.29 -24.29
N PRO A 98 2.86 12.94 -25.26
CA PRO A 98 1.70 12.35 -25.95
C PRO A 98 2.06 11.15 -26.83
N SER A 99 3.29 11.03 -27.30
CA SER A 99 3.81 9.93 -28.12
C SER A 99 4.25 8.70 -27.31
N SER A 100 4.46 8.86 -26.01
CA SER A 100 4.82 7.74 -25.11
C SER A 100 3.60 6.89 -24.74
N ARG A 101 3.82 5.68 -24.26
CA ARG A 101 2.76 4.82 -23.73
C ARG A 101 2.40 5.24 -22.30
N HIS A 102 1.09 5.19 -22.01
CA HIS A 102 0.56 5.57 -20.70
C HIS A 102 -0.21 4.42 -20.06
N ILE A 103 0.34 3.89 -18.97
CA ILE A 103 -0.24 2.83 -18.17
C ILE A 103 -0.74 3.42 -16.85
N VAL A 104 -1.87 2.93 -16.36
CA VAL A 104 -2.44 3.38 -15.09
C VAL A 104 -2.77 2.17 -14.24
N THR A 105 -2.27 2.14 -12.99
CA THR A 105 -2.71 1.18 -11.97
C THR A 105 -3.60 1.89 -10.95
N CYS A 106 -4.84 1.44 -10.82
CA CYS A 106 -5.81 1.92 -9.82
C CYS A 106 -5.64 1.09 -8.54
N ARG A 107 -4.77 1.55 -7.63
CA ARG A 107 -4.43 0.79 -6.39
C ARG A 107 -5.49 0.90 -5.32
N ASP A 108 -6.13 2.06 -5.21
CA ASP A 108 -7.11 2.36 -4.17
C ASP A 108 -8.28 3.16 -4.74
N THR A 109 -9.15 2.46 -5.44
CA THR A 109 -10.31 3.07 -6.09
C THR A 109 -11.36 3.48 -5.06
N ARG A 110 -11.33 4.74 -4.64
CA ARG A 110 -12.26 5.31 -3.67
C ARG A 110 -13.61 5.63 -4.32
N VAL A 111 -14.68 5.14 -3.72
CA VAL A 111 -16.05 5.54 -4.03
C VAL A 111 -16.51 6.69 -3.11
N SER A 112 -17.73 7.21 -3.30
CA SER A 112 -18.20 8.39 -2.55
C SER A 112 -18.21 8.15 -1.03
N THR A 113 -18.62 6.98 -0.58
CA THR A 113 -18.62 6.59 0.85
C THR A 113 -17.21 6.55 1.43
N ASP A 114 -16.23 6.10 0.65
CA ASP A 114 -14.82 6.09 1.07
C ASP A 114 -14.29 7.51 1.26
N TRP A 115 -14.64 8.42 0.36
CA TRP A 115 -14.27 9.83 0.49
C TRP A 115 -14.86 10.47 1.74
N LEU A 116 -16.10 10.12 2.13
CA LEU A 116 -16.68 10.61 3.38
C LEU A 116 -15.89 10.15 4.61
N ILE A 117 -15.45 8.89 4.65
CA ILE A 117 -14.60 8.35 5.72
C ILE A 117 -13.25 9.09 5.77
N GLU A 118 -12.61 9.27 4.61
CA GLU A 118 -11.31 9.96 4.52
C GLU A 118 -11.42 11.43 4.97
N ILE A 119 -12.39 12.18 4.44
CA ILE A 119 -12.60 13.60 4.77
C ILE A 119 -12.88 13.75 6.27
N ARG A 120 -13.80 12.93 6.82
CA ARG A 120 -14.11 12.96 8.26
C ARG A 120 -12.86 12.70 9.11
N SER A 121 -12.06 11.70 8.74
CA SER A 121 -10.82 11.39 9.46
C SER A 121 -9.82 12.56 9.38
N TRP A 122 -9.63 13.15 8.20
CA TRP A 122 -8.71 14.28 8.00
C TRP A 122 -9.13 15.55 8.77
N VAL A 123 -10.41 15.86 8.76
CA VAL A 123 -10.95 17.01 9.52
C VAL A 123 -10.74 16.79 11.02
N LEU A 124 -11.07 15.63 11.55
CA LEU A 124 -10.90 15.31 12.97
C LEU A 124 -9.43 15.23 13.42
N ASP A 125 -8.50 14.93 12.50
CA ASP A 125 -7.07 14.93 12.76
C ASP A 125 -6.40 16.29 12.48
N GLY A 126 -7.18 17.34 12.16
CA GLY A 126 -6.66 18.67 11.81
C GLY A 126 -5.87 18.71 10.50
N SER A 127 -6.12 17.77 9.59
CA SER A 127 -5.35 17.55 8.36
C SER A 127 -5.96 18.26 7.14
N PHE A 128 -6.35 19.50 7.26
CA PHE A 128 -7.08 20.26 6.22
C PHE A 128 -6.35 20.29 4.86
N ARG A 129 -5.03 20.33 4.86
CA ARG A 129 -4.25 20.27 3.59
C ARG A 129 -4.46 19.00 2.79
N THR A 130 -4.83 17.90 3.44
CA THR A 130 -5.14 16.63 2.77
C THR A 130 -6.46 16.67 2.01
N LEU A 131 -7.34 17.65 2.29
CA LEU A 131 -8.56 17.86 1.51
C LEU A 131 -8.26 18.20 0.04
N LEU A 132 -7.11 18.82 -0.24
CA LEU A 132 -6.64 19.06 -1.61
C LEU A 132 -6.38 17.78 -2.41
N THR A 133 -6.24 16.65 -1.74
CA THR A 133 -6.10 15.33 -2.41
C THR A 133 -7.36 14.97 -3.21
N LEU A 134 -8.53 15.35 -2.71
CA LEU A 134 -9.79 15.07 -3.38
C LEU A 134 -9.85 15.65 -4.81
N PRO A 135 -9.67 16.98 -5.04
CA PRO A 135 -9.65 17.52 -6.40
C PRO A 135 -8.42 17.08 -7.21
N TYR A 136 -7.31 16.74 -6.56
CA TYR A 136 -6.12 16.23 -7.24
C TYR A 136 -6.34 14.82 -7.85
N GLU A 137 -7.09 13.95 -7.18
CA GLU A 137 -7.36 12.59 -7.61
C GLU A 137 -8.74 12.40 -8.28
N ASN A 138 -9.72 13.23 -7.95
CA ASN A 138 -11.10 13.06 -8.38
C ASN A 138 -11.64 14.27 -9.15
N ASN A 139 -11.20 14.42 -10.39
CA ASN A 139 -11.64 15.48 -11.29
C ASN A 139 -11.84 14.96 -12.74
N PRO A 140 -12.52 15.70 -13.63
CA PRO A 140 -12.77 15.27 -15.01
C PRO A 140 -11.51 15.00 -15.84
N LEU A 141 -10.40 15.74 -15.59
CA LEU A 141 -9.14 15.57 -16.32
C LEU A 141 -8.50 14.22 -15.99
N VAL A 142 -8.50 13.83 -14.71
CA VAL A 142 -8.03 12.50 -14.28
C VAL A 142 -8.87 11.40 -14.94
N ARG A 143 -10.21 11.53 -14.92
CA ARG A 143 -11.09 10.56 -15.58
C ARG A 143 -10.79 10.44 -17.07
N ARG A 144 -10.60 11.57 -17.76
CA ARG A 144 -10.24 11.59 -19.19
C ARG A 144 -8.89 10.90 -19.42
N ALA A 145 -7.89 11.17 -18.58
CA ALA A 145 -6.56 10.57 -18.70
C ALA A 145 -6.59 9.05 -18.52
N VAL A 146 -7.34 8.55 -17.52
CA VAL A 146 -7.50 7.11 -17.31
C VAL A 146 -8.21 6.44 -18.48
N ARG A 147 -9.29 7.06 -19.03
CA ARG A 147 -10.01 6.52 -20.17
C ARG A 147 -9.21 6.48 -21.47
N SER A 148 -8.25 7.38 -21.62
CA SER A 148 -7.38 7.47 -22.80
C SER A 148 -6.02 6.80 -22.58
N ALA A 149 -5.80 6.12 -21.46
CA ALA A 149 -4.59 5.36 -21.22
C ALA A 149 -4.51 4.13 -22.14
N ASP A 150 -3.29 3.74 -22.52
CA ASP A 150 -3.04 2.55 -23.33
C ASP A 150 -3.41 1.26 -22.59
N ALA A 151 -3.29 1.29 -21.26
CA ALA A 151 -3.72 0.20 -20.39
C ALA A 151 -4.14 0.70 -19.00
N VAL A 152 -5.11 0.01 -18.40
CA VAL A 152 -5.57 0.24 -17.03
C VAL A 152 -5.56 -1.08 -16.26
N PHE A 153 -4.94 -1.08 -15.10
CA PHE A 153 -4.80 -2.24 -14.23
C PHE A 153 -5.28 -1.95 -12.80
N CYS A 154 -5.54 -3.03 -12.06
CA CYS A 154 -5.73 -3.00 -10.62
C CYS A 154 -4.86 -4.10 -9.97
N PRO A 155 -4.30 -3.89 -8.77
CA PRO A 155 -3.48 -4.89 -8.09
C PRO A 155 -4.30 -5.94 -7.32
N ASN A 156 -5.63 -5.88 -7.39
CA ASN A 156 -6.56 -6.82 -6.75
C ASN A 156 -7.86 -6.90 -7.54
N GLU A 157 -8.63 -7.97 -7.33
CA GLU A 157 -9.88 -8.22 -8.06
C GLU A 157 -11.00 -7.26 -7.61
N PHE A 158 -11.05 -6.97 -6.31
CA PHE A 158 -12.05 -6.08 -5.72
C PHE A 158 -12.07 -4.68 -6.36
N SER A 159 -10.91 -4.13 -6.69
CA SER A 159 -10.81 -2.78 -7.27
C SER A 159 -11.17 -2.71 -8.75
N ARG A 160 -11.15 -3.82 -9.49
CA ARG A 160 -11.39 -3.84 -10.95
C ARG A 160 -12.78 -3.32 -11.33
N PRO A 161 -13.90 -3.86 -10.80
CA PRO A 161 -15.23 -3.34 -11.10
C PRO A 161 -15.44 -1.92 -10.57
N LEU A 162 -14.82 -1.56 -9.44
CA LEU A 162 -14.89 -0.20 -8.90
C LEU A 162 -14.20 0.81 -9.83
N ALA A 163 -13.03 0.49 -10.35
CA ALA A 163 -12.29 1.33 -11.30
C ALA A 163 -13.05 1.44 -12.62
N GLN A 164 -13.59 0.34 -13.14
CA GLN A 164 -14.43 0.34 -14.35
C GLN A 164 -15.60 1.32 -14.21
N LYS A 165 -16.35 1.22 -13.12
CA LYS A 165 -17.50 2.10 -12.81
C LYS A 165 -17.07 3.56 -12.63
N LYS A 166 -16.07 3.81 -11.76
CA LYS A 166 -15.59 5.15 -11.41
C LYS A 166 -15.12 5.93 -12.64
N TYR A 167 -14.31 5.30 -13.48
CA TYR A 167 -13.72 5.93 -14.66
C TYR A 167 -14.58 5.74 -15.93
N ARG A 168 -15.71 5.01 -15.84
CA ARG A 168 -16.60 4.69 -16.98
C ARG A 168 -15.82 4.04 -18.12
N LEU A 169 -15.04 2.99 -17.80
CA LEU A 169 -14.26 2.26 -18.78
C LEU A 169 -15.17 1.29 -19.56
N PRO A 170 -14.99 1.15 -20.87
CA PRO A 170 -15.75 0.18 -21.69
C PRO A 170 -15.28 -1.27 -21.47
N PHE A 171 -14.26 -1.48 -20.67
CA PHE A 171 -13.66 -2.77 -20.34
C PHE A 171 -13.36 -2.87 -18.84
N THR A 172 -13.22 -4.08 -18.34
CA THR A 172 -12.73 -4.33 -16.97
C THR A 172 -11.21 -4.19 -16.95
N PRO A 173 -10.63 -3.35 -16.04
CA PRO A 173 -9.18 -3.24 -15.88
C PRO A 173 -8.49 -4.59 -15.73
N GLY A 174 -7.28 -4.72 -16.27
CA GLY A 174 -6.45 -5.92 -16.11
C GLY A 174 -6.00 -6.08 -14.66
N PHE A 175 -5.55 -7.29 -14.30
CA PHE A 175 -4.88 -7.55 -13.03
C PHE A 175 -3.37 -7.36 -13.20
N LEU A 176 -2.75 -6.55 -12.34
CA LEU A 176 -1.30 -6.35 -12.30
C LEU A 176 -0.87 -6.25 -10.83
N PRO A 177 -0.35 -7.34 -10.22
CA PRO A 177 -0.14 -7.43 -8.79
C PRO A 177 1.03 -6.57 -8.30
N ASN A 178 0.92 -6.11 -7.05
CA ASN A 178 2.09 -5.59 -6.33
C ASN A 178 2.96 -6.78 -5.89
N PRO A 179 4.26 -6.79 -6.22
CA PRO A 179 5.14 -7.90 -5.85
C PRO A 179 5.33 -7.99 -4.33
N VAL A 180 5.21 -9.19 -3.80
CA VAL A 180 5.46 -9.51 -2.39
C VAL A 180 6.73 -10.31 -2.28
N ARG A 181 7.74 -9.77 -1.59
CA ARG A 181 8.99 -10.49 -1.33
C ARG A 181 8.74 -11.67 -0.41
N PRO A 182 9.33 -12.84 -0.72
CA PRO A 182 9.30 -13.95 0.23
C PRO A 182 10.04 -13.55 1.53
N PRO A 183 9.78 -14.22 2.65
CA PRO A 183 10.56 -14.04 3.86
C PRO A 183 12.06 -14.20 3.60
N SER A 184 12.87 -13.24 4.06
CA SER A 184 14.34 -13.35 4.02
C SER A 184 14.89 -14.05 5.29
N ILE A 185 14.04 -14.28 6.27
CA ILE A 185 14.35 -14.99 7.51
C ILE A 185 13.40 -16.20 7.66
N PRO A 186 13.78 -17.23 8.44
CA PRO A 186 12.90 -18.37 8.71
C PRO A 186 11.58 -17.94 9.37
N VAL A 187 10.47 -18.52 8.91
CA VAL A 187 9.16 -18.31 9.54
C VAL A 187 9.02 -19.24 10.74
N GLN A 188 9.18 -18.67 11.94
CA GLN A 188 9.11 -19.41 13.19
C GLN A 188 8.07 -18.80 14.13
N LYS A 189 6.90 -19.42 14.21
CA LYS A 189 5.81 -18.94 15.05
C LYS A 189 6.19 -19.06 16.54
N ALA A 190 5.82 -18.03 17.32
CA ALA A 190 6.03 -18.04 18.76
C ALA A 190 5.31 -19.24 19.41
N GLN A 191 5.85 -19.75 20.49
CA GLN A 191 5.22 -20.83 21.26
C GLN A 191 3.91 -20.39 21.94
N HIS A 192 3.85 -19.12 22.34
CA HIS A 192 2.65 -18.51 22.91
C HIS A 192 1.93 -17.63 21.89
N PRO A 193 0.59 -17.47 22.00
CA PRO A 193 -0.17 -16.62 21.12
C PRO A 193 0.43 -15.21 21.00
N THR A 194 0.83 -14.84 19.80
CA THR A 194 1.40 -13.53 19.49
C THR A 194 0.62 -12.90 18.34
N VAL A 195 0.18 -11.67 18.52
CA VAL A 195 -0.71 -10.95 17.61
C VAL A 195 -0.06 -9.62 17.26
N CYS A 196 -0.05 -9.26 15.97
CA CYS A 196 0.55 -8.00 15.55
C CYS A 196 -0.45 -7.06 14.86
N PHE A 197 -0.11 -5.78 14.90
CA PHE A 197 -0.73 -4.71 14.14
C PHE A 197 0.36 -3.98 13.36
N VAL A 198 0.14 -3.77 12.06
CA VAL A 198 1.08 -3.04 11.19
C VAL A 198 0.34 -1.93 10.47
N GLY A 199 0.63 -0.68 10.82
CA GLY A 199 0.00 0.46 10.19
C GLY A 199 0.14 1.77 10.95
N ARG A 200 -0.29 2.86 10.33
CA ARG A 200 -0.29 4.18 11.00
C ARG A 200 -1.27 4.20 12.17
N TRP A 201 -0.91 4.95 13.20
CA TRP A 201 -1.77 5.15 14.36
C TRP A 201 -2.63 6.41 14.15
N ASP A 202 -3.54 6.33 13.18
CA ASP A 202 -4.48 7.39 12.85
C ASP A 202 -5.94 6.93 13.04
N ARG A 203 -6.89 7.89 13.03
CA ARG A 203 -8.32 7.62 13.26
C ARG A 203 -8.91 6.64 12.26
N ARG A 204 -8.43 6.62 11.03
CA ARG A 204 -8.91 5.70 10.01
C ARG A 204 -8.48 4.26 10.29
N LYS A 205 -7.28 4.09 10.85
CA LYS A 205 -6.72 2.76 11.21
C LYS A 205 -7.16 2.27 12.57
N ARG A 206 -7.62 3.16 13.48
CA ARG A 206 -8.16 2.87 14.81
C ARG A 206 -7.27 1.94 15.65
N PRO A 207 -5.98 2.26 15.85
CA PRO A 207 -5.05 1.39 16.59
C PRO A 207 -5.50 1.14 18.03
N GLU A 208 -6.30 2.05 18.61
CA GLU A 208 -6.81 1.91 19.99
C GLU A 208 -7.63 0.64 20.18
N LEU A 209 -8.35 0.16 19.15
CA LEU A 209 -9.08 -1.11 19.24
C LEU A 209 -8.12 -2.30 19.38
N PHE A 210 -6.98 -2.26 18.70
CA PHE A 210 -5.93 -3.26 18.88
C PHE A 210 -5.30 -3.17 20.27
N PHE A 211 -5.03 -1.97 20.78
CA PHE A 211 -4.47 -1.80 22.14
C PHE A 211 -5.45 -2.24 23.23
N GLN A 212 -6.75 -2.07 23.00
CA GLN A 212 -7.78 -2.58 23.91
C GLN A 212 -7.85 -4.11 23.94
N LEU A 213 -7.55 -4.79 22.83
CA LEU A 213 -7.46 -6.25 22.81
C LEU A 213 -6.35 -6.75 23.74
N ALA A 214 -5.20 -6.07 23.82
CA ALA A 214 -4.14 -6.43 24.75
C ALA A 214 -4.63 -6.44 26.21
N LYS A 215 -5.48 -5.47 26.59
CA LYS A 215 -6.12 -5.44 27.90
C LYS A 215 -7.08 -6.62 28.12
N ALA A 216 -7.82 -7.02 27.07
CA ALA A 216 -8.80 -8.11 27.16
C ALA A 216 -8.16 -9.52 27.15
N PHE A 217 -6.92 -9.65 26.68
CA PHE A 217 -6.21 -10.92 26.52
C PHE A 217 -4.84 -10.91 27.18
N PRO A 218 -4.74 -10.92 28.53
CA PRO A 218 -3.46 -10.77 29.23
C PRO A 218 -2.46 -11.91 28.96
N ALA A 219 -2.94 -13.09 28.54
CA ALA A 219 -2.09 -14.24 28.19
C ALA A 219 -1.61 -14.23 26.72
N VAL A 220 -1.97 -13.22 25.93
CA VAL A 220 -1.58 -13.06 24.53
C VAL A 220 -0.61 -11.91 24.40
N HIS A 221 0.49 -12.10 23.68
CA HIS A 221 1.45 -11.04 23.39
C HIS A 221 1.01 -10.21 22.18
N PHE A 222 0.99 -8.89 22.34
CA PHE A 222 0.59 -7.93 21.30
C PHE A 222 1.76 -7.06 20.88
N ILE A 223 1.97 -6.89 19.57
CA ILE A 223 3.05 -6.08 19.01
C ILE A 223 2.46 -5.08 18.02
N GLY A 224 2.54 -3.80 18.35
CA GLY A 224 2.04 -2.70 17.51
C GLY A 224 3.17 -1.99 16.75
N LEU A 225 3.27 -2.19 15.44
CA LEU A 225 4.20 -1.48 14.56
C LEU A 225 3.51 -0.29 13.90
N GLY A 226 4.10 0.88 14.04
CA GLY A 226 3.59 2.10 13.44
C GLY A 226 3.76 3.33 14.33
N GLN A 227 3.28 4.46 13.84
CA GLN A 227 3.30 5.70 14.60
C GLN A 227 2.10 6.57 14.22
N ALA A 228 1.74 7.48 15.10
CA ALA A 228 0.80 8.54 14.82
C ALA A 228 1.40 9.59 13.86
N ARG A 229 0.61 10.56 13.46
CA ARG A 229 1.05 11.60 12.54
C ARG A 229 2.16 12.49 13.10
N THR A 230 2.13 12.72 14.42
CA THR A 230 3.14 13.51 15.14
C THR A 230 3.75 12.68 16.26
N ASP A 231 5.01 12.98 16.61
CA ASP A 231 5.70 12.32 17.71
C ASP A 231 4.96 12.53 19.04
N LYS A 232 4.39 13.72 19.26
CA LYS A 232 3.55 14.02 20.44
C LYS A 232 2.34 13.09 20.55
N GLN A 233 1.63 12.84 19.43
CA GLN A 233 0.49 11.90 19.44
C GLN A 233 0.95 10.46 19.65
N THR A 234 2.08 10.08 19.08
CA THR A 234 2.69 8.76 19.27
C THR A 234 3.02 8.54 20.74
N GLU A 235 3.65 9.51 21.37
CA GLU A 235 4.04 9.44 22.78
C GLU A 235 2.81 9.42 23.71
N LEU A 236 1.76 10.19 23.42
CA LEU A 236 0.52 10.14 24.17
C LEU A 236 -0.14 8.76 24.13
N LEU A 237 -0.14 8.10 22.96
CA LEU A 237 -0.66 6.73 22.85
C LEU A 237 0.22 5.74 23.63
N ARG A 238 1.55 5.82 23.51
CA ARG A 238 2.46 4.98 24.28
C ARG A 238 2.23 5.10 25.79
N ARG A 239 2.18 6.31 26.32
CA ARG A 239 1.92 6.56 27.75
C ARG A 239 0.56 6.02 28.19
N LYS A 240 -0.48 6.20 27.37
CA LYS A 240 -1.83 5.72 27.69
C LYS A 240 -1.89 4.21 27.90
N TYR A 241 -1.06 3.45 27.20
CA TYR A 241 -1.06 1.98 27.22
C TYR A 241 0.21 1.36 27.82
N SER A 242 1.11 2.16 28.41
CA SER A 242 2.39 1.68 29.01
C SER A 242 2.22 0.72 30.19
N GLY A 243 1.03 0.68 30.82
CA GLY A 243 0.74 -0.23 31.93
C GLY A 243 0.33 -1.66 31.49
N LEU A 244 0.33 -1.96 30.19
CA LEU A 244 -0.01 -3.29 29.69
C LEU A 244 1.28 -4.11 29.43
N PRO A 245 1.61 -5.10 30.30
CA PRO A 245 2.89 -5.84 30.21
C PRO A 245 2.97 -6.76 28.99
N ASN A 246 1.85 -7.02 28.32
CA ASN A 246 1.74 -7.87 27.14
C ASN A 246 1.60 -7.08 25.84
N LEU A 247 1.88 -5.76 25.84
CA LEU A 247 1.76 -4.89 24.66
C LEU A 247 3.07 -4.14 24.39
N ASP A 248 3.74 -4.49 23.31
CA ASP A 248 4.88 -3.76 22.77
C ASP A 248 4.41 -2.75 21.71
N LEU A 249 4.82 -1.50 21.84
CA LEU A 249 4.56 -0.43 20.88
C LEU A 249 5.88 0.05 20.28
N ASP A 250 6.38 -0.68 19.28
CA ASP A 250 7.73 -0.52 18.74
C ASP A 250 7.89 0.74 17.87
N GLY A 251 6.77 1.35 17.48
CA GLY A 251 6.81 2.55 16.67
C GLY A 251 7.00 2.29 15.18
N PHE A 252 7.51 3.29 14.47
CA PHE A 252 7.77 3.17 13.04
C PHE A 252 8.95 2.25 12.76
N VAL A 253 8.76 1.34 11.81
CA VAL A 253 9.81 0.42 11.34
C VAL A 253 10.07 0.67 9.86
N ASP A 254 11.31 0.97 9.50
CA ASP A 254 11.74 1.04 8.11
C ASP A 254 12.10 -0.35 7.60
N GLN A 255 11.21 -0.91 6.78
CA GLN A 255 11.38 -2.23 6.18
C GLN A 255 12.51 -2.33 5.12
N PHE A 256 13.11 -1.20 4.74
CA PHE A 256 14.23 -1.17 3.80
C PHE A 256 15.60 -1.11 4.48
N SER A 257 15.63 -0.80 5.76
CA SER A 257 16.86 -0.70 6.57
C SER A 257 16.91 -1.68 7.75
N SER A 258 15.81 -2.41 8.02
CA SER A 258 15.69 -3.29 9.18
C SER A 258 14.81 -4.50 8.89
N ASP A 259 15.18 -5.66 9.42
CA ASP A 259 14.39 -6.89 9.37
C ASP A 259 13.34 -6.98 10.50
N HIS A 260 13.19 -5.93 11.31
CA HIS A 260 12.30 -5.95 12.47
C HIS A 260 10.85 -6.28 12.11
N LEU A 261 10.31 -5.72 11.01
CA LEU A 261 8.98 -6.10 10.50
C LEU A 261 8.89 -7.62 10.23
N GLN A 262 9.90 -8.18 9.60
CA GLN A 262 9.95 -9.62 9.28
C GLN A 262 10.02 -10.46 10.55
N GLN A 263 10.82 -10.05 11.54
CA GLN A 263 10.92 -10.72 12.84
C GLN A 263 9.58 -10.74 13.59
N VAL A 264 8.85 -9.62 13.58
CA VAL A 264 7.51 -9.55 14.18
C VAL A 264 6.53 -10.45 13.44
N LEU A 265 6.47 -10.38 12.11
CA LEU A 265 5.57 -11.22 11.32
C LEU A 265 5.92 -12.71 11.42
N SER A 266 7.21 -13.06 11.49
CA SER A 266 7.66 -14.45 11.65
C SER A 266 7.08 -15.07 12.92
N ARG A 267 7.09 -14.36 14.04
CA ARG A 267 6.60 -14.84 15.34
C ARG A 267 5.08 -14.75 15.51
N SER A 268 4.42 -13.83 14.80
CA SER A 268 2.99 -13.56 14.97
C SER A 268 2.11 -14.67 14.38
N TRP A 269 1.06 -15.06 15.12
CA TRP A 269 0.02 -15.98 14.67
C TRP A 269 -1.03 -15.26 13.82
N VAL A 270 -1.39 -14.05 14.24
CA VAL A 270 -2.48 -13.27 13.64
C VAL A 270 -2.02 -11.83 13.41
N LEU A 271 -2.33 -11.30 12.22
CA LEU A 271 -2.33 -9.86 11.97
C LEU A 271 -3.74 -9.31 12.21
N VAL A 272 -3.85 -8.28 13.04
CA VAL A 272 -5.10 -7.54 13.27
C VAL A 272 -5.10 -6.24 12.48
N ASN A 273 -6.18 -5.98 11.75
CA ASN A 273 -6.42 -4.72 11.05
C ASN A 273 -7.78 -4.15 11.45
N THR A 274 -7.76 -3.02 12.14
CA THR A 274 -8.93 -2.35 12.70
C THR A 274 -9.44 -1.19 11.81
N ALA A 275 -8.91 -1.04 10.60
CA ALA A 275 -9.22 0.06 9.71
C ALA A 275 -10.69 0.13 9.33
N LEU A 276 -11.21 1.36 9.22
CA LEU A 276 -12.55 1.62 8.70
C LEU A 276 -12.67 1.33 7.20
N ARG A 277 -11.57 1.56 6.47
CA ARG A 277 -11.50 1.45 5.03
C ARG A 277 -10.07 1.17 4.56
N GLU A 278 -9.93 0.29 3.57
CA GLU A 278 -8.69 -0.02 2.83
C GLU A 278 -9.03 -0.39 1.38
N GLY A 279 -8.03 -0.22 0.48
CA GLY A 279 -7.94 -1.09 -0.69
C GLY A 279 -7.51 -2.50 -0.27
N LEU A 280 -6.62 -3.17 -0.97
CA LEU A 280 -5.96 -4.37 -0.43
C LEU A 280 -4.76 -3.93 0.42
N PRO A 281 -4.81 -4.08 1.76
CA PRO A 281 -3.71 -3.65 2.62
C PRO A 281 -2.43 -4.44 2.29
N ARG A 282 -1.33 -3.73 2.10
CA ARG A 282 -0.03 -4.39 1.89
C ARG A 282 0.35 -5.27 3.08
N SER A 283 0.01 -4.84 4.30
CA SER A 283 0.23 -5.63 5.51
C SER A 283 -0.47 -6.99 5.49
N PHE A 284 -1.59 -7.16 4.77
CA PHE A 284 -2.21 -8.48 4.60
C PHE A 284 -1.31 -9.41 3.78
N LEU A 285 -0.79 -8.90 2.67
CA LEU A 285 0.07 -9.68 1.79
C LEU A 285 1.39 -10.03 2.47
N GLU A 286 1.98 -9.06 3.19
CA GLU A 286 3.21 -9.27 3.97
C GLU A 286 2.98 -10.28 5.11
N ALA A 287 1.91 -10.14 5.89
CA ALA A 287 1.58 -11.07 6.96
C ALA A 287 1.27 -12.49 6.43
N ALA A 288 0.57 -12.59 5.32
CA ALA A 288 0.29 -13.87 4.66
C ALA A 288 1.57 -14.55 4.16
N ALA A 289 2.54 -13.79 3.61
CA ALA A 289 3.85 -14.33 3.25
C ALA A 289 4.57 -14.98 4.44
N PHE A 290 4.33 -14.48 5.66
CA PHE A 290 4.81 -15.04 6.91
C PHE A 290 3.83 -16.01 7.60
N LYS A 291 2.81 -16.52 6.91
CA LYS A 291 1.83 -17.49 7.43
C LYS A 291 1.05 -16.97 8.65
N CYS A 292 0.74 -15.66 8.70
CA CYS A 292 -0.18 -15.11 9.68
C CYS A 292 -1.63 -15.24 9.19
N ALA A 293 -2.54 -15.62 10.08
CA ALA A 293 -3.97 -15.46 9.83
C ALA A 293 -4.36 -13.97 9.92
N ILE A 294 -5.48 -13.59 9.31
CA ILE A 294 -5.91 -12.19 9.23
C ILE A 294 -7.19 -11.98 10.01
N LEU A 295 -7.17 -11.07 10.97
CA LEU A 295 -8.37 -10.60 11.67
C LEU A 295 -8.66 -9.16 11.25
N SER A 296 -9.76 -8.92 10.53
CA SER A 296 -10.02 -7.60 9.99
C SER A 296 -11.50 -7.28 9.79
N ARG A 297 -11.84 -6.00 9.97
CA ARG A 297 -13.15 -5.46 9.56
C ARG A 297 -13.26 -5.32 8.05
N VAL A 298 -12.19 -4.87 7.38
CA VAL A 298 -12.16 -4.75 5.91
C VAL A 298 -11.82 -6.10 5.28
N ASP A 299 -12.48 -6.39 4.16
CA ASP A 299 -12.39 -7.70 3.54
C ASP A 299 -12.26 -7.63 2.01
N PRO A 300 -11.27 -6.85 1.48
CA PRO A 300 -11.03 -6.81 0.04
C PRO A 300 -10.64 -8.20 -0.47
N ASP A 301 -11.18 -8.60 -1.62
CA ASP A 301 -11.03 -9.93 -2.22
C ASP A 301 -11.48 -11.10 -1.31
N GLY A 302 -12.27 -10.84 -0.27
CA GLY A 302 -12.62 -11.84 0.73
C GLY A 302 -11.43 -12.30 1.57
N PHE A 303 -10.37 -11.49 1.68
CA PHE A 303 -9.08 -11.91 2.24
C PHE A 303 -9.18 -12.30 3.72
N ALA A 304 -9.85 -11.49 4.53
CA ALA A 304 -10.04 -11.80 5.95
C ALA A 304 -11.00 -12.99 6.16
N SER A 305 -12.08 -13.06 5.39
CA SER A 305 -13.04 -14.18 5.46
C SER A 305 -12.40 -15.52 5.09
N ARG A 306 -11.52 -15.53 4.09
CA ARG A 306 -10.85 -16.75 3.60
C ARG A 306 -9.68 -17.19 4.48
N PHE A 307 -8.86 -16.23 4.91
CA PHE A 307 -7.58 -16.50 5.56
C PHE A 307 -7.54 -16.09 7.03
N GLY A 308 -8.69 -16.00 7.66
CA GLY A 308 -8.85 -15.64 9.05
C GLY A 308 -10.30 -15.40 9.40
N ARG A 309 -10.60 -14.22 9.95
CA ARG A 309 -11.99 -13.83 10.28
C ARG A 309 -12.27 -12.39 9.92
N ARG A 310 -13.38 -12.16 9.22
CA ARG A 310 -13.94 -10.84 9.03
C ARG A 310 -14.73 -10.44 10.27
N VAL A 311 -14.44 -9.23 10.78
CA VAL A 311 -15.11 -8.68 11.96
C VAL A 311 -16.29 -7.81 11.55
N HIS A 312 -17.44 -8.06 12.16
CA HIS A 312 -18.66 -7.25 12.06
C HIS A 312 -18.88 -6.49 13.37
N ASN A 313 -19.43 -5.30 13.31
CA ASN A 313 -19.81 -4.49 14.49
C ASN A 313 -18.67 -4.25 15.50
N ASP A 314 -17.41 -4.28 15.04
CA ASP A 314 -16.20 -4.11 15.85
C ASP A 314 -16.01 -5.18 16.97
N ASP A 315 -16.60 -6.33 16.82
CA ASP A 315 -16.47 -7.46 17.75
C ASP A 315 -15.13 -8.22 17.52
N PHE A 316 -14.04 -7.48 17.71
CA PHE A 316 -12.69 -8.02 17.55
C PHE A 316 -12.33 -9.05 18.63
N ALA A 317 -12.80 -8.87 19.86
CA ALA A 317 -12.43 -9.74 20.97
C ALA A 317 -12.94 -11.17 20.77
N GLU A 318 -14.22 -11.34 20.45
CA GLU A 318 -14.77 -12.67 20.20
C GLU A 318 -14.14 -13.34 18.98
N ASN A 319 -13.99 -12.59 17.89
CA ASN A 319 -13.37 -13.14 16.67
C ASN A 319 -11.91 -13.48 16.85
N LEU A 320 -11.15 -12.74 17.69
CA LEU A 320 -9.77 -13.08 18.03
C LEU A 320 -9.72 -14.38 18.86
N ARG A 321 -10.58 -14.51 19.88
CA ARG A 321 -10.67 -15.72 20.71
C ARG A 321 -10.92 -16.97 19.85
N LEU A 322 -11.94 -16.91 19.00
CA LEU A 322 -12.28 -18.01 18.09
C LEU A 322 -11.14 -18.37 17.13
N LEU A 323 -10.41 -17.36 16.64
CA LEU A 323 -9.29 -17.59 15.73
C LEU A 323 -8.08 -18.22 16.44
N LEU A 324 -7.73 -17.75 17.64
CA LEU A 324 -6.61 -18.27 18.43
C LEU A 324 -6.84 -19.71 18.94
N GLN A 325 -8.08 -20.04 19.31
CA GLN A 325 -8.48 -21.38 19.76
C GLN A 325 -8.71 -22.37 18.61
N GLY A 326 -8.91 -21.87 17.38
CA GLY A 326 -9.27 -22.64 16.21
C GLY A 326 -8.15 -22.84 15.21
N ASP A 327 -8.39 -22.40 13.99
CA ASP A 327 -7.66 -22.79 12.78
C ASP A 327 -6.67 -21.73 12.26
N TRP A 328 -6.18 -20.81 13.11
CA TRP A 328 -5.26 -19.74 12.71
C TRP A 328 -4.07 -20.26 11.89
N ARG A 329 -3.49 -21.40 12.29
CA ARG A 329 -2.33 -22.00 11.59
C ARG A 329 -2.71 -22.42 10.17
N ARG A 330 -3.79 -23.17 10.02
CA ARG A 330 -4.30 -23.58 8.71
C ARG A 330 -4.63 -22.37 7.83
N ARG A 331 -5.30 -21.37 8.40
CA ARG A 331 -5.62 -20.12 7.69
C ARG A 331 -4.38 -19.36 7.23
N GLY A 332 -3.33 -19.33 8.08
CA GLY A 332 -2.05 -18.72 7.73
C GLY A 332 -1.32 -19.47 6.60
N GLU A 333 -1.34 -20.80 6.60
CA GLU A 333 -0.77 -21.62 5.51
C GLU A 333 -1.52 -21.41 4.20
N GLU A 334 -2.85 -21.40 4.23
CA GLU A 334 -3.70 -21.11 3.06
C GLU A 334 -3.44 -19.69 2.51
N ALA A 335 -3.30 -18.69 3.40
CA ALA A 335 -2.94 -17.32 3.03
C ALA A 335 -1.57 -17.26 2.33
N HIS A 336 -0.59 -17.97 2.88
CA HIS A 336 0.76 -18.05 2.32
C HIS A 336 0.74 -18.66 0.91
N ALA A 337 0.07 -19.78 0.74
CA ALA A 337 -0.05 -20.46 -0.56
C ALA A 337 -0.71 -19.52 -1.60
N TYR A 338 -1.79 -18.85 -1.22
CA TYR A 338 -2.49 -17.91 -2.09
C TYR A 338 -1.61 -16.71 -2.48
N VAL A 339 -0.92 -16.09 -1.51
CA VAL A 339 -0.06 -14.91 -1.79
C VAL A 339 1.15 -15.30 -2.61
N SER A 340 1.79 -16.43 -2.33
CA SER A 340 2.91 -16.95 -3.10
C SER A 340 2.54 -17.21 -4.56
N SER A 341 1.35 -17.75 -4.81
CA SER A 341 0.83 -18.01 -6.15
C SER A 341 0.44 -16.75 -6.89
N LYS A 342 -0.35 -15.85 -6.26
CA LYS A 342 -0.99 -14.72 -6.94
C LYS A 342 -0.17 -13.42 -6.91
N TYR A 343 0.63 -13.22 -5.87
CA TYR A 343 1.40 -12.00 -5.60
C TYR A 343 2.90 -12.27 -5.44
N GLY A 344 3.33 -13.51 -5.69
CA GLY A 344 4.73 -13.92 -5.55
C GLY A 344 5.66 -12.97 -6.30
N PHE A 345 6.84 -12.74 -5.73
CA PHE A 345 7.76 -11.70 -6.19
C PHE A 345 8.14 -11.89 -7.66
N GLU A 346 8.75 -13.03 -8.00
CA GLU A 346 9.23 -13.29 -9.34
C GLU A 346 8.11 -13.30 -10.41
N PRO A 347 6.98 -14.01 -10.23
CA PRO A 347 5.88 -13.99 -11.19
C PRO A 347 5.29 -12.58 -11.38
N SER A 348 5.18 -11.80 -10.30
CA SER A 348 4.67 -10.42 -10.38
C SER A 348 5.60 -9.51 -11.18
N ILE A 349 6.91 -9.57 -10.93
CA ILE A 349 7.90 -8.80 -11.67
C ILE A 349 7.90 -9.19 -13.15
N HIS A 350 7.85 -10.48 -13.44
CA HIS A 350 7.75 -10.98 -14.81
C HIS A 350 6.52 -10.44 -15.54
N GLN A 351 5.36 -10.47 -14.90
CA GLN A 351 4.11 -9.92 -15.45
C GLN A 351 4.21 -8.41 -15.75
N HIS A 352 4.89 -7.64 -14.88
CA HIS A 352 5.17 -6.23 -15.14
C HIS A 352 6.05 -6.05 -16.37
N LEU A 353 7.15 -6.79 -16.49
CA LEU A 353 8.06 -6.72 -17.63
C LEU A 353 7.38 -7.11 -18.94
N GLU A 354 6.64 -8.22 -18.96
CA GLU A 354 5.86 -8.63 -20.14
C GLU A 354 4.84 -7.57 -20.54
N THR A 355 4.17 -6.95 -19.55
CA THR A 355 3.23 -5.87 -19.79
C THR A 355 3.93 -4.70 -20.47
N TYR A 356 5.08 -4.26 -19.96
CA TYR A 356 5.81 -3.15 -20.55
C TYR A 356 6.32 -3.46 -21.96
N HIS A 357 6.90 -4.63 -22.18
CA HIS A 357 7.35 -5.06 -23.51
C HIS A 357 6.19 -5.09 -24.52
N ARG A 358 5.04 -5.63 -24.14
CA ARG A 358 3.83 -5.68 -25.00
C ARG A 358 3.38 -4.31 -25.46
N TYR A 359 3.44 -3.29 -24.59
CA TYR A 359 3.00 -1.95 -24.96
C TYR A 359 4.04 -1.14 -25.73
N ILE A 360 5.32 -1.44 -25.60
CA ILE A 360 6.39 -0.84 -26.44
C ILE A 360 6.36 -1.42 -27.84
N SER A 361 6.28 -2.75 -27.99
CA SER A 361 6.30 -3.41 -29.31
C SER A 361 5.11 -3.01 -30.21
N ARG A 362 3.96 -2.64 -29.63
CA ARG A 362 2.80 -2.11 -30.37
C ARG A 362 2.99 -0.70 -30.94
N SER A 363 4.13 -0.04 -30.70
CA SER A 363 4.44 1.28 -31.27
C SER A 363 5.18 1.20 -32.61
N HIS A 364 5.61 0.01 -33.02
CA HIS A 364 6.43 -0.19 -34.25
C HIS A 364 5.65 -0.94 -35.36
N GLY A 365 4.38 -1.14 -35.19
CA GLY A 365 3.44 -1.65 -36.17
C GLY A 365 2.26 -0.70 -36.36
#